data_77bdbc8072603a80b8fb8bc3f25ab5da
#
_entry.id   77bdbc8072603a80b8fb8bc3f25ab5da
#
_cell.length_a   1.000
_cell.length_b   1.000
_cell.length_c   1.000
_cell.angle_alpha   90.00
_cell.angle_beta   90.00
_cell.angle_gamma   90.00
#
_symmetry.space_group_name_H-M   'P 1'
#
loop_
_entity.id
_entity.type
_entity.pdbx_description
1 polymer ?
#
loop_
_entity_poly.entity_id
_entity_poly.type
_entity_poly.pdbx_seq_one_letter_code
_entity_poly.pdbx_strand_id
1 'polypeptide(L)'
;DLKKRTDGKANFKSLAEELKTLQAEGRKNRYTKADDVQLRKIFDATFQFINEQRNHFMNDKTETRVKGLTEVIEKMTTSLDRDKKDLEYLSKKAGSNKIMSLELQLIKVKTNMLNETIASKEEKLKDIRATLAHVLKQAQRGNKQQGQAEKNAASVTDTKTEEAAQTDLPEASEEGK
;
A
#
# COMPACT_ATOMS: atom_id res chain seq x y z
N ASP A 1 -13.52 9.70 -21.63
CA ASP A 1 -14.29 8.61 -21.02
C ASP A 1 -13.53 7.78 -19.97
N LEU A 2 -12.22 7.53 -20.12
CA LEU A 2 -11.41 6.78 -19.13
C LEU A 2 -11.42 7.43 -17.76
N LYS A 3 -11.35 8.77 -17.66
CA LYS A 3 -11.42 9.50 -16.38
C LYS A 3 -12.71 9.23 -15.60
N LYS A 4 -13.85 9.10 -16.29
CA LYS A 4 -15.14 8.78 -15.67
C LYS A 4 -15.25 7.34 -15.20
N ARG A 5 -14.48 6.41 -15.80
CA ARG A 5 -14.48 4.98 -15.46
C ARG A 5 -13.56 4.64 -14.30
N THR A 6 -12.70 5.56 -13.85
CA THR A 6 -11.80 5.38 -12.69
C THR A 6 -12.45 5.70 -11.34
N ASP A 7 -13.67 6.28 -11.34
CA ASP A 7 -14.38 6.62 -10.11
C ASP A 7 -14.95 5.37 -9.41
N GLY A 8 -14.25 4.91 -8.41
CA GLY A 8 -14.82 4.12 -7.31
C GLY A 8 -14.81 2.59 -7.41
N LYS A 9 -14.75 1.95 -8.58
CA LYS A 9 -14.67 0.48 -8.73
C LYS A 9 -13.96 0.04 -10.01
N ALA A 10 -13.11 0.88 -10.56
CA ALA A 10 -12.46 0.57 -11.82
C ALA A 10 -11.54 -0.65 -11.69
N ASN A 11 -11.72 -1.60 -12.58
CA ASN A 11 -10.75 -2.66 -12.76
C ASN A 11 -9.54 -2.06 -13.50
N PHE A 12 -8.59 -1.48 -12.75
CA PHE A 12 -7.39 -0.84 -13.29
C PHE A 12 -6.58 -1.77 -14.20
N LYS A 13 -6.66 -3.10 -13.96
CA LYS A 13 -6.02 -4.08 -14.83
C LYS A 13 -6.68 -4.14 -16.20
N SER A 14 -8.00 -4.19 -16.26
CA SER A 14 -8.77 -4.17 -17.51
C SER A 14 -8.52 -2.87 -18.29
N LEU A 15 -8.52 -1.72 -17.60
CA LEU A 15 -8.24 -0.42 -18.23
C LEU A 15 -6.84 -0.37 -18.84
N ALA A 16 -5.83 -0.92 -18.15
CA ALA A 16 -4.47 -0.99 -18.67
C ALA A 16 -4.35 -1.96 -19.86
N GLU A 17 -5.11 -3.05 -19.87
CA GLU A 17 -5.17 -4.00 -21.01
C GLU A 17 -5.87 -3.37 -22.21
N GLU A 18 -7.00 -2.70 -22.02
CA GLU A 18 -7.70 -1.94 -23.06
C GLU A 18 -6.78 -0.88 -23.67
N LEU A 19 -6.01 -0.16 -22.86
CA LEU A 19 -5.08 0.86 -23.33
C LEU A 19 -3.95 0.24 -24.16
N LYS A 20 -3.43 -0.93 -23.77
CA LYS A 20 -2.41 -1.67 -24.55
C LYS A 20 -2.95 -2.15 -25.88
N THR A 21 -4.19 -2.63 -25.94
CA THR A 21 -4.81 -3.05 -27.20
C THR A 21 -4.99 -1.87 -28.14
N LEU A 22 -5.48 -0.73 -27.63
CA LEU A 22 -5.57 0.51 -28.41
C LEU A 22 -4.21 1.01 -28.90
N GLN A 23 -3.16 0.91 -28.09
CA GLN A 23 -1.81 1.24 -28.49
C GLN A 23 -1.29 0.31 -29.60
N ALA A 24 -1.59 -0.99 -29.50
CA ALA A 24 -1.21 -1.97 -30.52
C ALA A 24 -1.96 -1.75 -31.85
N GLU A 25 -3.24 -1.39 -31.79
CA GLU A 25 -4.03 -1.01 -32.95
C GLU A 25 -3.53 0.29 -33.58
N GLY A 26 -3.23 1.29 -32.77
CA GLY A 26 -2.65 2.54 -33.21
C GLY A 26 -1.35 2.36 -33.99
N ARG A 27 -0.48 1.43 -33.58
CA ARG A 27 0.79 1.12 -34.28
C ARG A 27 0.62 0.49 -35.65
N LYS A 28 -0.54 -0.08 -35.98
CA LYS A 28 -0.84 -0.65 -37.31
C LYS A 28 -1.13 0.43 -38.33
N ASN A 29 -1.53 1.62 -37.92
CA ASN A 29 -1.84 2.72 -38.79
C ASN A 29 -0.57 3.52 -39.14
N ARG A 30 -0.50 4.03 -40.38
CA ARG A 30 0.59 4.91 -40.79
C ARG A 30 0.25 6.35 -40.38
N TYR A 31 0.94 6.89 -39.40
CA TYR A 31 0.84 8.27 -38.97
C TYR A 31 1.99 9.12 -39.48
N THR A 32 1.83 10.43 -39.50
CA THR A 32 2.96 11.34 -39.69
C THR A 32 3.86 11.27 -38.45
N LYS A 33 5.16 11.64 -38.60
CA LYS A 33 6.09 11.64 -37.46
C LYS A 33 5.60 12.53 -36.29
N ALA A 34 4.93 13.64 -36.60
CA ALA A 34 4.38 14.55 -35.63
C ALA A 34 3.22 13.90 -34.84
N ASP A 35 2.31 13.22 -35.54
CA ASP A 35 1.17 12.55 -34.93
C ASP A 35 1.62 11.35 -34.08
N ASP A 36 2.63 10.58 -34.52
CA ASP A 36 3.16 9.46 -33.73
C ASP A 36 3.75 9.93 -32.40
N VAL A 37 4.47 11.05 -32.38
CA VAL A 37 5.00 11.64 -31.15
C VAL A 37 3.89 12.12 -30.23
N GLN A 38 2.84 12.75 -30.75
CA GLN A 38 1.70 13.18 -29.95
C GLN A 38 0.93 11.98 -29.38
N LEU A 39 0.71 10.96 -30.20
CA LEU A 39 0.01 9.75 -29.80
C LEU A 39 0.75 9.03 -28.67
N ARG A 40 2.08 8.91 -28.74
CA ARG A 40 2.90 8.34 -27.66
C ARG A 40 2.76 9.14 -26.36
N LYS A 41 2.84 10.47 -26.42
CA LYS A 41 2.65 11.32 -25.24
C LYS A 41 1.27 11.12 -24.58
N ILE A 42 0.22 10.98 -25.40
CA ILE A 42 -1.14 10.73 -24.88
C ILE A 42 -1.21 9.35 -24.20
N PHE A 43 -0.64 8.30 -24.80
CA PHE A 43 -0.61 6.97 -24.20
C PHE A 43 0.18 6.97 -22.89
N ASP A 44 1.37 7.56 -22.86
CA ASP A 44 2.23 7.62 -21.68
C ASP A 44 1.52 8.39 -20.54
N ALA A 45 0.94 9.55 -20.84
CA ALA A 45 0.16 10.31 -19.86
C ALA A 45 -1.06 9.53 -19.33
N THR A 46 -1.71 8.75 -20.20
CA THR A 46 -2.86 7.93 -19.79
C THR A 46 -2.43 6.75 -18.92
N PHE A 47 -1.31 6.08 -19.24
CA PHE A 47 -0.74 5.03 -18.40
C PHE A 47 -0.30 5.56 -17.03
N GLN A 48 0.34 6.73 -16.99
CA GLN A 48 0.70 7.39 -15.74
C GLN A 48 -0.55 7.66 -14.90
N PHE A 49 -1.58 8.26 -15.48
CA PHE A 49 -2.84 8.53 -14.78
C PHE A 49 -3.48 7.26 -14.20
N ILE A 50 -3.57 6.16 -14.98
CA ILE A 50 -4.12 4.89 -14.50
C ILE A 50 -3.29 4.35 -13.32
N ASN A 51 -1.97 4.43 -13.41
CA ASN A 51 -1.08 3.97 -12.33
C ASN A 51 -1.23 4.82 -11.07
N GLU A 52 -1.32 6.14 -11.19
CA GLU A 52 -1.55 7.06 -10.07
C GLU A 52 -2.88 6.75 -9.37
N GLN A 53 -3.97 6.61 -10.13
CA GLN A 53 -5.28 6.26 -9.57
C GLN A 53 -5.29 4.90 -8.88
N ARG A 54 -4.63 3.91 -9.47
CA ARG A 54 -4.45 2.59 -8.83
C ARG A 54 -3.70 2.71 -7.52
N ASN A 55 -2.65 3.51 -7.48
CA ASN A 55 -1.82 3.70 -6.30
C ASN A 55 -2.59 4.42 -5.18
N HIS A 56 -3.33 5.47 -5.52
CA HIS A 56 -4.24 6.14 -4.58
C HIS A 56 -5.23 5.15 -3.98
N PHE A 57 -5.92 4.38 -4.81
CA PHE A 57 -6.88 3.39 -4.34
C PHE A 57 -6.25 2.33 -3.42
N MET A 58 -5.04 1.85 -3.75
CA MET A 58 -4.33 0.87 -2.92
C MET A 58 -3.86 1.48 -1.59
N ASN A 59 -3.42 2.72 -1.60
CA ASN A 59 -3.01 3.44 -0.39
C ASN A 59 -4.21 3.68 0.54
N ASP A 60 -5.34 4.16 0.02
CA ASP A 60 -6.57 4.38 0.79
C ASP A 60 -7.08 3.08 1.42
N LYS A 61 -7.07 1.99 0.65
CA LYS A 61 -7.44 0.66 1.15
C LYS A 61 -6.51 0.18 2.26
N THR A 62 -5.21 0.44 2.12
CA THR A 62 -4.21 0.07 3.12
C THR A 62 -4.38 0.91 4.38
N GLU A 63 -4.59 2.22 4.24
CA GLU A 63 -4.83 3.13 5.36
C GLU A 63 -6.08 2.75 6.14
N THR A 64 -7.18 2.47 5.46
CA THR A 64 -8.43 2.00 6.08
C THR A 64 -8.20 0.71 6.86
N ARG A 65 -7.44 -0.24 6.29
CA ARG A 65 -7.10 -1.50 6.98
C ARG A 65 -6.22 -1.26 8.21
N VAL A 66 -5.23 -0.38 8.13
CA VAL A 66 -4.35 -0.01 9.25
C VAL A 66 -5.18 0.63 10.37
N LYS A 67 -6.04 1.60 10.04
CA LYS A 67 -6.95 2.23 11.01
C LYS A 67 -7.82 1.20 11.72
N GLY A 68 -8.47 0.31 10.98
CA GLY A 68 -9.31 -0.74 11.56
C GLY A 68 -8.54 -1.68 12.50
N LEU A 69 -7.34 -2.11 12.11
CA LEU A 69 -6.49 -2.95 12.96
C LEU A 69 -6.04 -2.22 14.23
N THR A 70 -5.70 -0.94 14.13
CA THR A 70 -5.29 -0.11 15.27
C THR A 70 -6.44 0.05 16.27
N GLU A 71 -7.65 0.34 15.80
CA GLU A 71 -8.83 0.42 16.65
C GLU A 71 -9.13 -0.90 17.40
N VAL A 72 -8.97 -2.05 16.71
CA VAL A 72 -9.16 -3.35 17.33
C VAL A 72 -8.10 -3.60 18.41
N ILE A 73 -6.83 -3.23 18.16
CA ILE A 73 -5.74 -3.32 19.14
C ILE A 73 -6.06 -2.48 20.37
N GLU A 74 -6.49 -1.24 20.20
CA GLU A 74 -6.83 -0.33 21.31
C GLU A 74 -7.99 -0.88 22.15
N LYS A 75 -9.09 -1.30 21.51
CA LYS A 75 -10.24 -1.89 22.19
C LYS A 75 -9.85 -3.15 22.98
N MET A 76 -9.03 -4.01 22.36
CA MET A 76 -8.59 -5.26 22.99
C MET A 76 -7.62 -4.99 24.15
N THR A 77 -6.71 -4.04 24.01
CA THR A 77 -5.78 -3.63 25.08
C THR A 77 -6.55 -3.06 26.26
N THR A 78 -7.51 -2.18 26.02
CA THR A 78 -8.38 -1.62 27.09
C THR A 78 -9.18 -2.71 27.81
N SER A 79 -9.70 -3.70 27.06
CA SER A 79 -10.41 -4.86 27.63
C SER A 79 -9.47 -5.71 28.49
N LEU A 80 -8.26 -5.97 28.00
CA LEU A 80 -7.24 -6.74 28.71
C LEU A 80 -6.78 -6.05 30.01
N ASP A 81 -6.65 -4.74 30.00
CA ASP A 81 -6.31 -3.96 31.19
C ASP A 81 -7.41 -4.03 32.25
N ARG A 82 -8.69 -4.08 31.85
CA ARG A 82 -9.82 -4.31 32.77
C ARG A 82 -9.75 -5.71 33.38
N ASP A 83 -9.56 -6.73 32.55
CA ASP A 83 -9.48 -8.12 33.04
C ASP A 83 -8.30 -8.30 34.02
N LYS A 84 -7.14 -7.64 33.76
CA LYS A 84 -5.99 -7.65 34.69
C LYS A 84 -6.30 -6.98 36.02
N LYS A 85 -7.02 -5.86 36.01
CA LYS A 85 -7.48 -5.19 37.22
C LYS A 85 -8.47 -6.05 38.02
N ASP A 86 -9.38 -6.73 37.35
CA ASP A 86 -10.33 -7.62 37.97
C ASP A 86 -9.61 -8.84 38.59
N LEU A 87 -8.59 -9.37 37.89
CA LEU A 87 -7.72 -10.42 38.42
C LEU A 87 -6.99 -9.98 39.70
N GLU A 88 -6.41 -8.78 39.69
CA GLU A 88 -5.74 -8.19 40.85
C GLU A 88 -6.71 -8.01 42.04
N TYR A 89 -7.91 -7.51 41.75
CA TYR A 89 -8.94 -7.37 42.79
C TYR A 89 -9.32 -8.73 43.39
N LEU A 90 -9.56 -9.76 42.57
CA LEU A 90 -9.88 -11.11 43.04
C LEU A 90 -8.75 -11.72 43.84
N SER A 91 -7.51 -11.51 43.45
CA SER A 91 -6.33 -12.03 44.17
C SER A 91 -6.18 -11.37 45.54
N LYS A 92 -6.39 -10.04 45.64
CA LYS A 92 -6.39 -9.31 46.90
C LYS A 92 -7.54 -9.79 47.82
N LYS A 93 -8.71 -10.03 47.22
CA LYS A 93 -9.86 -10.53 47.97
C LYS A 93 -9.58 -11.95 48.47
N ALA A 94 -8.98 -12.83 47.68
CA ALA A 94 -8.63 -14.18 48.10
C ALA A 94 -7.65 -14.24 49.29
N GLY A 95 -6.78 -13.24 49.44
CA GLY A 95 -5.83 -13.13 50.55
C GLY A 95 -6.45 -12.60 51.87
N SER A 96 -7.71 -12.22 51.88
CA SER A 96 -8.38 -11.70 53.08
C SER A 96 -8.81 -12.83 54.02
N ASN A 97 -8.40 -12.76 55.30
CA ASN A 97 -8.69 -13.79 56.31
C ASN A 97 -10.18 -13.91 56.73
N LYS A 98 -11.08 -13.16 56.08
CA LYS A 98 -12.50 -13.12 56.44
C LYS A 98 -13.42 -13.87 55.46
N ILE A 99 -12.84 -14.64 54.53
CA ILE A 99 -13.59 -15.26 53.42
C ILE A 99 -14.08 -16.67 53.83
N MET A 100 -15.36 -16.93 53.59
CA MET A 100 -15.92 -18.27 53.73
C MET A 100 -15.33 -19.28 52.71
N SER A 101 -15.17 -20.54 53.07
CA SER A 101 -14.59 -21.58 52.21
C SER A 101 -15.25 -21.67 50.82
N LEU A 102 -16.55 -21.51 50.72
CA LEU A 102 -17.32 -21.55 49.46
C LEU A 102 -16.99 -20.32 48.58
N GLU A 103 -16.86 -19.15 49.19
CA GLU A 103 -16.53 -17.92 48.49
C GLU A 103 -15.07 -17.97 47.94
N LEU A 104 -14.16 -18.58 48.70
CA LEU A 104 -12.79 -18.82 48.25
C LEU A 104 -12.74 -19.75 46.99
N GLN A 105 -13.58 -20.82 46.99
CA GLN A 105 -13.69 -21.69 45.83
C GLN A 105 -14.21 -20.92 44.58
N LEU A 106 -15.23 -20.09 44.76
CA LEU A 106 -15.80 -19.26 43.71
C LEU A 106 -14.75 -18.29 43.13
N ILE A 107 -13.98 -17.63 44.01
CA ILE A 107 -12.89 -16.75 43.59
C ILE A 107 -11.85 -17.50 42.78
N LYS A 108 -11.43 -18.70 43.22
CA LYS A 108 -10.47 -19.52 42.45
C LYS A 108 -10.97 -19.85 41.05
N VAL A 109 -12.24 -20.25 40.91
CA VAL A 109 -12.82 -20.57 39.60
C VAL A 109 -12.84 -19.30 38.73
N LYS A 110 -13.27 -18.16 39.23
CA LYS A 110 -13.27 -16.89 38.49
C LYS A 110 -11.86 -16.47 38.09
N THR A 111 -10.87 -16.62 38.94
CA THR A 111 -9.46 -16.32 38.66
C THR A 111 -8.93 -17.18 37.52
N ASN A 112 -9.24 -18.50 37.51
CA ASN A 112 -8.82 -19.40 36.44
C ASN A 112 -9.48 -18.99 35.11
N MET A 113 -10.78 -18.72 35.07
CA MET A 113 -11.49 -18.27 33.87
C MET A 113 -10.92 -16.94 33.34
N LEU A 114 -10.58 -15.99 34.24
CA LEU A 114 -9.97 -14.73 33.86
C LEU A 114 -8.57 -14.93 33.28
N ASN A 115 -7.75 -15.78 33.89
CA ASN A 115 -6.42 -16.11 33.38
C ASN A 115 -6.47 -16.71 31.96
N GLU A 116 -7.39 -17.66 31.72
CA GLU A 116 -7.60 -18.23 30.38
C GLU A 116 -8.05 -17.15 29.37
N THR A 117 -8.97 -16.27 29.79
CA THR A 117 -9.45 -15.17 28.95
C THR A 117 -8.33 -14.18 28.62
N ILE A 118 -7.50 -13.82 29.61
CA ILE A 118 -6.35 -12.93 29.44
C ILE A 118 -5.35 -13.57 28.45
N ALA A 119 -4.97 -14.83 28.65
CA ALA A 119 -4.06 -15.55 27.77
C ALA A 119 -4.56 -15.58 26.32
N SER A 120 -5.84 -15.91 26.11
CA SER A 120 -6.46 -15.90 24.78
C SER A 120 -6.47 -14.51 24.13
N LYS A 121 -6.72 -13.45 24.92
CA LYS A 121 -6.68 -12.07 24.40
C LYS A 121 -5.27 -11.63 24.06
N GLU A 122 -4.28 -12.00 24.87
CA GLU A 122 -2.86 -11.69 24.60
C GLU A 122 -2.35 -12.36 23.33
N GLU A 123 -2.71 -13.62 23.10
CA GLU A 123 -2.39 -14.34 21.87
C GLU A 123 -3.01 -13.66 20.65
N LYS A 124 -4.31 -13.38 20.68
CA LYS A 124 -5.00 -12.66 19.60
C LYS A 124 -4.40 -11.28 19.34
N LEU A 125 -4.00 -10.56 20.39
CA LEU A 125 -3.36 -9.25 20.28
C LEU A 125 -1.99 -9.35 19.59
N LYS A 126 -1.23 -10.40 19.89
CA LYS A 126 0.04 -10.70 19.23
C LYS A 126 -0.17 -10.94 17.73
N ASP A 127 -1.17 -11.74 17.35
CA ASP A 127 -1.48 -12.05 15.96
C ASP A 127 -1.94 -10.81 15.17
N ILE A 128 -2.78 -9.97 15.78
CA ILE A 128 -3.25 -8.73 15.15
C ILE A 128 -2.08 -7.75 14.96
N ARG A 129 -1.19 -7.63 15.96
CA ARG A 129 0.02 -6.80 15.83
C ARG A 129 0.97 -7.31 14.75
N ALA A 130 1.16 -8.62 14.63
CA ALA A 130 1.93 -9.21 13.55
C ALA A 130 1.31 -8.92 12.18
N THR A 131 -0.02 -9.03 12.06
CA THR A 131 -0.76 -8.68 10.85
C THR A 131 -0.59 -7.20 10.49
N LEU A 132 -0.70 -6.29 11.46
CA LEU A 132 -0.47 -4.86 11.26
C LEU A 132 0.94 -4.57 10.76
N ALA A 133 1.97 -5.18 11.40
CA ALA A 133 3.35 -5.03 10.98
C ALA A 133 3.57 -5.53 9.54
N HIS A 134 2.95 -6.64 9.16
CA HIS A 134 3.00 -7.15 7.78
C HIS A 134 2.36 -6.19 6.78
N VAL A 135 1.18 -5.63 7.09
CA VAL A 135 0.50 -4.65 6.23
C VAL A 135 1.35 -3.40 6.04
N LEU A 136 1.94 -2.86 7.11
CA LEU A 136 2.83 -1.70 7.05
C LEU A 136 4.08 -1.98 6.22
N LYS A 137 4.69 -3.16 6.37
CA LYS A 137 5.85 -3.58 5.58
C LYS A 137 5.53 -3.72 4.09
N GLN A 138 4.34 -4.22 3.75
CA GLN A 138 3.87 -4.27 2.36
C GLN A 138 3.67 -2.88 1.77
N ALA A 139 3.05 -1.95 2.52
CA ALA A 139 2.87 -0.57 2.11
C ALA A 139 4.21 0.13 1.80
N GLN A 140 5.21 -0.05 2.67
CA GLN A 140 6.55 0.51 2.47
C GLN A 140 7.26 -0.06 1.24
N ARG A 141 7.09 -1.35 0.93
CA ARG A 141 7.66 -1.96 -0.28
C ARG A 141 7.02 -1.42 -1.55
N GLY A 142 5.70 -1.23 -1.55
CA GLY A 142 4.98 -0.62 -2.67
C GLY A 142 5.50 0.79 -2.98
N ASN A 143 5.66 1.64 -1.96
CA ASN A 143 6.17 3.00 -2.13
C ASN A 143 7.64 3.06 -2.63
N LYS A 144 8.51 2.13 -2.18
CA LYS A 144 9.90 2.09 -2.66
C LYS A 144 10.03 1.70 -4.13
N GLN A 145 9.19 0.78 -4.61
CA GLN A 145 9.20 0.38 -6.03
C GLN A 145 8.68 1.52 -6.94
N GLN A 146 7.78 2.36 -6.45
CA GLN A 146 7.28 3.53 -7.18
C GLN A 146 8.36 4.61 -7.33
N GLY A 147 9.07 4.96 -6.27
CA GLY A 147 10.14 5.95 -6.32
C GLY A 147 11.34 5.54 -7.19
N GLN A 148 11.55 4.24 -7.42
CA GLN A 148 12.57 3.76 -8.36
C GLN A 148 12.08 3.79 -9.81
N ALA A 149 10.80 3.51 -10.05
CA ALA A 149 10.21 3.59 -11.40
C ALA A 149 10.16 5.04 -11.90
N GLU A 150 9.86 6.00 -11.04
CA GLU A 150 9.87 7.44 -11.36
C GLU A 150 11.28 7.96 -11.63
N LYS A 151 12.30 7.53 -10.88
CA LYS A 151 13.70 7.91 -11.12
C LYS A 151 14.23 7.32 -12.43
N ASN A 152 13.86 6.09 -12.78
CA ASN A 152 14.28 5.48 -14.05
C ASN A 152 13.54 6.08 -15.25
N ALA A 153 12.31 6.56 -15.10
CA ALA A 153 11.58 7.27 -16.15
C ALA A 153 12.18 8.68 -16.41
N ALA A 154 12.62 9.36 -15.36
CA ALA A 154 13.27 10.69 -15.48
C ALA A 154 14.66 10.60 -16.11
N SER A 155 15.44 9.53 -15.88
CA SER A 155 16.79 9.38 -16.42
C SER A 155 16.84 8.99 -17.91
N VAL A 156 15.73 8.52 -18.49
CA VAL A 156 15.66 8.15 -19.93
C VAL A 156 15.35 9.37 -20.81
N THR A 157 14.85 10.46 -20.24
CA THR A 157 14.55 11.69 -21.01
C THR A 157 15.77 12.60 -21.20
N ASP A 158 16.79 12.53 -20.32
CA ASP A 158 17.97 13.40 -20.43
C ASP A 158 19.07 12.90 -21.39
N THR A 159 19.10 11.61 -21.73
CA THR A 159 20.15 11.04 -22.59
C THR A 159 19.84 11.12 -24.10
N LYS A 160 18.71 11.67 -24.51
CA LYS A 160 18.32 11.72 -25.94
C LYS A 160 18.39 13.11 -26.57
N THR A 161 18.86 14.13 -25.86
CA THR A 161 18.96 15.51 -26.37
C THR A 161 20.38 15.94 -26.73
N GLU A 162 21.42 15.16 -26.40
CA GLU A 162 22.82 15.53 -26.68
C GLU A 162 23.43 14.89 -27.94
N GLU A 163 22.75 13.95 -28.61
CA GLU A 163 23.34 13.25 -29.76
C GLU A 163 22.87 13.77 -31.15
N ALA A 164 22.18 14.91 -31.22
CA ALA A 164 21.68 15.48 -32.46
C ALA A 164 22.35 16.79 -32.91
N ALA A 165 23.50 17.18 -32.32
CA ALA A 165 24.16 18.49 -32.59
C ALA A 165 25.60 18.41 -33.12
N GLN A 166 26.03 17.28 -33.68
CA GLN A 166 27.35 17.19 -34.35
C GLN A 166 27.28 16.33 -35.62
N THR A 167 26.84 16.92 -36.72
CA THR A 167 27.24 16.60 -38.09
C THR A 167 26.55 17.59 -39.02
N ASP A 168 27.22 18.61 -39.43
CA ASP A 168 27.30 19.10 -40.81
C ASP A 168 28.15 20.36 -40.91
N LEU A 169 29.38 20.22 -41.37
CA LEU A 169 30.14 21.27 -42.04
C LEU A 169 30.72 20.67 -43.33
N PRO A 170 30.37 21.14 -44.50
CA PRO A 170 30.99 20.70 -45.72
C PRO A 170 32.33 21.40 -45.89
N GLU A 171 33.38 20.59 -46.08
CA GLU A 171 34.66 21.04 -46.58
C GLU A 171 34.55 21.49 -48.03
N ALA A 172 34.79 22.73 -48.29
CA ALA A 172 34.96 23.28 -49.64
C ALA A 172 36.36 22.96 -50.14
N SER A 173 36.42 22.21 -51.23
CA SER A 173 37.61 22.00 -52.04
C SER A 173 37.95 23.26 -52.79
N GLU A 174 39.16 23.81 -52.59
CA GLU A 174 39.82 24.69 -53.56
C GLU A 174 40.92 23.93 -54.30
N GLU A 175 40.66 23.70 -55.59
CA GLU A 175 41.66 23.42 -56.60
C GLU A 175 42.42 24.73 -56.90
N GLY A 176 43.73 24.62 -57.03
CA GLY A 176 44.53 25.74 -57.49
C GLY A 176 45.98 25.37 -57.86
N LYS A 177 46.19 24.87 -59.09
CA LYS A 177 47.39 24.98 -59.92
C LYS A 177 48.65 24.27 -59.47
#